data_92b6d732963c2229e5ae44d8f3ee7df7
#
_entry.id   92b6d732963c2229e5ae44d8f3ee7df7
#
_cell.length_a   1.000
_cell.length_b   1.000
_cell.length_c   1.000
_cell.angle_alpha   90.00
_cell.angle_beta   90.00
_cell.angle_gamma   90.00
#
_symmetry.space_group_name_H-M   'P 1'
#
loop_
_entity.id
_entity.type
_entity.pdbx_description
1 polymer ?
#
loop_
_entity_poly.entity_id
_entity_poly.type
_entity_poly.pdbx_seq_one_letter_code
_entity_poly.pdbx_strand_id
1 'polypeptide(L)'
;MQDLKFTLIQSELHWEDIEANLSTFEEKIWQISGSTDVIVLPEMFTTGFTMAAPKMAEHMNMRTFKWMKNMADQTGALMLGSYIVTVHDRFYNRLLWMEPGGNFKTYDKRHLFRMANEHKTYAPGESLLVASWKGWRICPLVCYDLRFPVWSRNRWDASLKRPSYDVAVYVANWPTARIDAWNTLLKARAIENLSYVVGVNRVGQDGNGIEYNGHSAVISPKGEVIFSNEGVEAIRTLELNANSLSAFRDRFPAYLDADDFTIEFEEYEENDIVPGLS
;
A
#
# COMPACT_ATOMS: atom_id res chain seq x y z
N MET A 1 18.21 -10.18 11.40
CA MET A 1 17.49 -9.16 10.58
C MET A 1 18.08 -7.81 10.98
N GLN A 2 18.51 -6.99 10.01
CA GLN A 2 18.98 -5.61 10.28
C GLN A 2 17.79 -4.66 10.37
N ASP A 3 17.96 -3.47 10.93
CA ASP A 3 16.95 -2.44 10.92
C ASP A 3 16.65 -1.99 9.47
N LEU A 4 15.43 -1.55 9.17
CA LEU A 4 14.99 -1.24 7.81
C LEU A 4 14.42 0.18 7.75
N LYS A 5 14.92 0.98 6.79
CA LYS A 5 14.51 2.38 6.61
C LYS A 5 13.44 2.51 5.55
N PHE A 6 12.29 3.06 5.95
CA PHE A 6 11.19 3.41 5.08
C PHE A 6 11.14 4.91 4.85
N THR A 7 11.06 5.33 3.60
CA THR A 7 10.73 6.70 3.23
C THR A 7 9.30 6.75 2.73
N LEU A 8 8.47 7.49 3.43
CA LEU A 8 7.08 7.78 3.07
C LEU A 8 7.05 9.09 2.29
N ILE A 9 6.40 9.11 1.12
CA ILE A 9 6.18 10.32 0.34
C ILE A 9 4.68 10.63 0.32
N GLN A 10 4.25 11.53 1.19
CA GLN A 10 2.92 12.12 1.19
C GLN A 10 2.91 13.32 0.27
N SER A 11 2.13 13.30 -0.79
CA SER A 11 2.12 14.32 -1.82
C SER A 11 0.71 14.67 -2.28
N GLU A 12 0.55 15.87 -2.78
CA GLU A 12 -0.53 16.20 -3.68
C GLU A 12 -0.34 15.44 -5.00
N LEU A 13 -1.44 15.11 -5.69
CA LEU A 13 -1.43 14.42 -6.97
C LEU A 13 -2.08 15.30 -8.03
N HIS A 14 -1.43 15.46 -9.16
CA HIS A 14 -1.98 16.07 -10.37
C HIS A 14 -3.05 15.12 -10.94
N TRP A 15 -4.29 15.62 -11.01
CA TRP A 15 -5.43 14.81 -11.45
C TRP A 15 -5.30 14.37 -12.90
N GLU A 16 -5.26 13.05 -13.12
CA GLU A 16 -5.16 12.41 -14.44
C GLU A 16 -3.99 12.90 -15.32
N ASP A 17 -2.88 13.31 -14.68
CA ASP A 17 -1.66 13.74 -15.37
C ASP A 17 -0.46 12.90 -14.95
N ILE A 18 -0.20 11.85 -15.73
CA ILE A 18 0.86 10.88 -15.43
C ILE A 18 2.24 11.56 -15.44
N GLU A 19 2.52 12.41 -16.42
CA GLU A 19 3.84 13.06 -16.58
C GLU A 19 4.14 14.01 -15.42
N ALA A 20 3.17 14.87 -15.08
CA ALA A 20 3.32 15.80 -13.97
C ALA A 20 3.56 15.06 -12.64
N ASN A 21 2.81 13.97 -12.39
CA ASN A 21 2.99 13.16 -11.19
C ASN A 21 4.37 12.49 -11.15
N LEU A 22 4.81 11.86 -12.24
CA LEU A 22 6.13 11.21 -12.30
C LEU A 22 7.25 12.23 -12.05
N SER A 23 7.18 13.42 -12.66
CA SER A 23 8.14 14.51 -12.44
C SER A 23 8.14 14.98 -10.98
N THR A 24 6.97 15.20 -10.39
CA THR A 24 6.83 15.61 -8.98
C THR A 24 7.42 14.57 -8.03
N PHE A 25 7.16 13.29 -8.26
CA PHE A 25 7.73 12.23 -7.41
C PHE A 25 9.24 12.07 -7.61
N GLU A 26 9.75 12.25 -8.81
CA GLU A 26 11.18 12.25 -9.07
C GLU A 26 11.89 13.36 -8.29
N GLU A 27 11.37 14.61 -8.35
CA GLU A 27 11.89 15.72 -7.56
C GLU A 27 11.86 15.44 -6.05
N LYS A 28 10.80 14.83 -5.55
CA LYS A 28 10.67 14.44 -4.12
C LYS A 28 11.65 13.33 -3.74
N ILE A 29 11.86 12.34 -4.59
CA ILE A 29 12.84 11.27 -4.36
C ILE A 29 14.25 11.84 -4.24
N TRP A 30 14.62 12.81 -5.07
CA TRP A 30 15.93 13.49 -4.99
C TRP A 30 16.12 14.38 -3.75
N GLN A 31 15.03 14.71 -3.05
CA GLN A 31 15.09 15.41 -1.75
C GLN A 31 15.28 14.47 -0.55
N ILE A 32 15.28 13.16 -0.75
CA ILE A 32 15.49 12.20 0.33
C ILE A 32 16.90 12.38 0.88
N SER A 33 17.01 12.76 2.14
CA SER A 33 18.29 12.92 2.82
C SER A 33 18.75 11.60 3.43
N GLY A 34 19.97 11.18 3.09
CA GLY A 34 20.57 9.96 3.60
C GLY A 34 20.10 8.69 2.89
N SER A 35 20.42 7.54 3.46
CA SER A 35 20.06 6.24 2.89
C SER A 35 18.62 5.85 3.23
N THR A 36 17.94 5.21 2.28
CA THR A 36 16.64 4.57 2.47
C THR A 36 16.67 3.16 1.89
N ASP A 37 15.86 2.26 2.45
CA ASP A 37 15.76 0.87 1.98
C ASP A 37 14.48 0.63 1.20
N VAL A 38 13.42 1.37 1.53
CA VAL A 38 12.09 1.27 0.90
C VAL A 38 11.51 2.66 0.71
N ILE A 39 11.06 2.97 -0.49
CA ILE A 39 10.32 4.20 -0.83
C ILE A 39 8.88 3.82 -1.10
N VAL A 40 7.94 4.48 -0.41
CA VAL A 40 6.51 4.20 -0.53
C VAL A 40 5.78 5.43 -1.08
N LEU A 41 5.11 5.24 -2.21
CA LEU A 41 4.28 6.22 -2.90
C LEU A 41 2.79 5.93 -2.62
N PRO A 42 1.88 6.92 -2.78
CA PRO A 42 0.45 6.72 -2.59
C PRO A 42 -0.19 5.71 -3.57
N GLU A 43 -1.48 5.41 -3.34
CA GLU A 43 -2.32 4.69 -4.30
C GLU A 43 -2.52 5.52 -5.57
N MET A 44 -2.53 4.84 -6.74
CA MET A 44 -2.70 5.48 -8.06
C MET A 44 -1.89 6.78 -8.16
N PHE A 45 -0.61 6.70 -7.74
CA PHE A 45 0.24 7.89 -7.57
C PHE A 45 0.47 8.65 -8.88
N THR A 46 0.20 8.03 -10.02
CA THR A 46 0.35 8.66 -11.36
C THR A 46 -0.87 9.41 -11.83
N THR A 47 -2.05 9.18 -11.23
CA THR A 47 -3.32 9.71 -11.77
C THR A 47 -4.25 10.30 -10.71
N GLY A 48 -4.06 9.95 -9.43
CA GLY A 48 -5.13 10.04 -8.43
C GLY A 48 -6.18 8.94 -8.62
N PHE A 49 -7.10 8.83 -7.65
CA PHE A 49 -8.13 7.78 -7.62
C PHE A 49 -9.25 8.08 -8.62
N THR A 50 -9.07 7.69 -9.87
CA THR A 50 -10.00 7.94 -10.98
C THR A 50 -10.65 6.66 -11.51
N MET A 51 -11.85 6.79 -12.05
CA MET A 51 -12.55 5.74 -12.80
C MET A 51 -12.33 5.86 -14.32
N ALA A 52 -11.47 6.77 -14.77
CA ALA A 52 -11.11 6.92 -16.20
C ALA A 52 -10.06 5.89 -16.66
N ALA A 53 -10.18 4.64 -16.19
CA ALA A 53 -9.20 3.59 -16.48
C ALA A 53 -8.93 3.38 -17.98
N PRO A 54 -9.93 3.41 -18.90
CA PRO A 54 -9.65 3.26 -20.34
C PRO A 54 -8.70 4.32 -20.90
N LYS A 55 -8.66 5.51 -20.29
CA LYS A 55 -7.79 6.62 -20.71
C LYS A 55 -6.43 6.59 -20.02
N MET A 56 -6.40 6.13 -18.76
CA MET A 56 -5.24 6.27 -17.86
C MET A 56 -4.42 5.00 -17.68
N ALA A 57 -4.96 3.84 -18.09
CA ALA A 57 -4.26 2.58 -17.88
C ALA A 57 -3.03 2.44 -18.77
N GLU A 58 -1.98 1.88 -18.19
CA GLU A 58 -0.78 1.48 -18.91
C GLU A 58 -0.67 -0.04 -18.98
N HIS A 59 -0.11 -0.57 -20.05
CA HIS A 59 0.37 -1.94 -20.06
C HIS A 59 1.59 -2.09 -19.14
N MET A 60 1.83 -3.29 -18.62
CA MET A 60 3.07 -3.59 -17.90
C MET A 60 4.30 -3.29 -18.80
N ASN A 61 5.42 -2.94 -18.18
CA ASN A 61 6.68 -2.57 -18.82
C ASN A 61 6.65 -1.25 -19.63
N MET A 62 5.61 -0.44 -19.47
CA MET A 62 5.51 0.88 -20.09
C MET A 62 6.12 1.99 -19.20
N ARG A 63 5.63 3.21 -19.31
CA ARG A 63 6.19 4.43 -18.71
C ARG A 63 6.40 4.34 -17.20
N THR A 64 5.32 4.14 -16.45
CA THR A 64 5.36 4.08 -14.98
C THR A 64 6.25 2.96 -14.48
N PHE A 65 6.15 1.77 -15.07
CA PHE A 65 7.03 0.64 -14.74
C PHE A 65 8.51 0.98 -14.96
N LYS A 66 8.85 1.55 -16.12
CA LYS A 66 10.24 1.93 -16.46
C LYS A 66 10.75 3.02 -15.54
N TRP A 67 9.89 3.98 -15.20
CA TRP A 67 10.23 5.06 -14.26
C TRP A 67 10.51 4.49 -12.86
N MET A 68 9.62 3.63 -12.31
CA MET A 68 9.86 2.99 -11.02
C MET A 68 11.14 2.17 -11.00
N LYS A 69 11.42 1.43 -12.10
CA LYS A 69 12.68 0.69 -12.24
C LYS A 69 13.89 1.63 -12.19
N ASN A 70 13.84 2.73 -12.94
CA ASN A 70 14.93 3.71 -12.97
C ASN A 70 15.16 4.33 -11.58
N MET A 71 14.09 4.72 -10.89
CA MET A 71 14.20 5.27 -9.52
C MET A 71 14.73 4.24 -8.53
N ALA A 72 14.29 2.98 -8.60
CA ALA A 72 14.83 1.92 -7.77
C ALA A 72 16.33 1.68 -8.03
N ASP A 73 16.75 1.66 -9.29
CA ASP A 73 18.16 1.49 -9.67
C ASP A 73 19.03 2.65 -9.14
N GLN A 74 18.56 3.87 -9.26
CA GLN A 74 19.33 5.06 -8.87
C GLN A 74 19.39 5.24 -7.34
N THR A 75 18.33 4.90 -6.63
CA THR A 75 18.28 5.04 -5.16
C THR A 75 18.84 3.83 -4.41
N GLY A 76 18.93 2.67 -5.07
CA GLY A 76 19.24 1.39 -4.43
C GLY A 76 18.15 0.90 -3.47
N ALA A 77 16.94 1.47 -3.54
CA ALA A 77 15.82 1.18 -2.65
C ALA A 77 14.71 0.40 -3.37
N LEU A 78 13.99 -0.41 -2.61
CA LEU A 78 12.72 -0.98 -3.06
C LEU A 78 11.69 0.14 -3.23
N MET A 79 10.99 0.16 -4.37
CA MET A 79 9.88 1.10 -4.63
C MET A 79 8.54 0.39 -4.49
N LEU A 80 7.61 0.98 -3.75
CA LEU A 80 6.22 0.54 -3.60
C LEU A 80 5.26 1.68 -3.96
N GLY A 81 4.28 1.41 -4.82
CA GLY A 81 3.24 2.36 -5.21
C GLY A 81 2.27 1.71 -6.17
N SER A 82 1.00 2.13 -6.20
CA SER A 82 0.05 1.59 -7.16
C SER A 82 -0.27 2.54 -8.30
N TYR A 83 -0.63 1.97 -9.45
CA TYR A 83 -1.04 2.70 -10.64
C TYR A 83 -2.05 1.86 -11.42
N ILE A 84 -2.65 2.44 -12.45
CA ILE A 84 -3.68 1.78 -13.24
C ILE A 84 -3.02 0.95 -14.34
N VAL A 85 -3.28 -0.37 -14.33
CA VAL A 85 -2.72 -1.32 -15.32
C VAL A 85 -3.84 -2.00 -16.08
N THR A 86 -3.64 -2.20 -17.40
CA THR A 86 -4.50 -3.04 -18.22
C THR A 86 -3.84 -4.38 -18.53
N VAL A 87 -4.59 -5.47 -18.37
CA VAL A 87 -4.20 -6.84 -18.71
C VAL A 87 -5.40 -7.56 -19.30
N HIS A 88 -5.30 -8.10 -20.51
CA HIS A 88 -6.38 -8.81 -21.20
C HIS A 88 -7.73 -8.09 -21.12
N ASP A 89 -7.74 -6.80 -21.51
CA ASP A 89 -8.92 -5.91 -21.53
C ASP A 89 -9.58 -5.66 -20.18
N ARG A 90 -8.93 -6.04 -19.06
CA ARG A 90 -9.34 -5.70 -17.71
C ARG A 90 -8.40 -4.66 -17.12
N PHE A 91 -8.94 -3.79 -16.27
CA PHE A 91 -8.17 -2.77 -15.56
C PHE A 91 -7.97 -3.18 -14.11
N TYR A 92 -6.78 -2.86 -13.57
CA TYR A 92 -6.41 -3.17 -12.19
C TYR A 92 -5.80 -1.95 -11.51
N ASN A 93 -6.15 -1.73 -10.25
CA ASN A 93 -5.38 -0.89 -9.35
C ASN A 93 -4.22 -1.75 -8.82
N ARG A 94 -3.07 -1.70 -9.53
CA ARG A 94 -1.93 -2.59 -9.32
C ARG A 94 -0.82 -1.91 -8.54
N LEU A 95 -0.51 -2.43 -7.36
CA LEU A 95 0.70 -2.07 -6.65
C LEU A 95 1.87 -2.81 -7.26
N LEU A 96 2.92 -2.05 -7.58
CA LEU A 96 4.19 -2.57 -8.06
C LEU A 96 5.20 -2.58 -6.91
N TRP A 97 5.79 -3.73 -6.70
CA TRP A 97 6.99 -3.97 -5.92
C TRP A 97 8.16 -3.98 -6.88
N MET A 98 8.97 -2.93 -6.90
CA MET A 98 10.10 -2.80 -7.84
C MET A 98 11.42 -2.75 -7.07
N GLU A 99 12.24 -3.76 -7.27
CA GLU A 99 13.58 -3.86 -6.69
C GLU A 99 14.63 -3.20 -7.61
N PRO A 100 15.74 -2.69 -7.07
CA PRO A 100 16.92 -2.38 -7.86
C PRO A 100 17.33 -3.60 -8.71
N GLY A 101 17.80 -3.36 -9.94
CA GLY A 101 18.09 -4.43 -10.89
C GLY A 101 16.87 -4.89 -11.70
N GLY A 102 15.64 -4.42 -11.35
CA GLY A 102 14.44 -4.62 -12.13
C GLY A 102 13.66 -5.90 -11.82
N ASN A 103 14.00 -6.64 -10.75
CA ASN A 103 13.12 -7.67 -10.22
C ASN A 103 11.85 -7.00 -9.69
N PHE A 104 10.69 -7.57 -10.00
CA PHE A 104 9.43 -7.00 -9.57
C PHE A 104 8.42 -8.06 -9.14
N LYS A 105 7.45 -7.62 -8.33
CA LYS A 105 6.25 -8.37 -7.98
C LYS A 105 5.06 -7.43 -8.07
N THR A 106 3.86 -7.98 -8.16
CA THR A 106 2.63 -7.20 -8.28
C THR A 106 1.60 -7.65 -7.25
N TYR A 107 0.81 -6.70 -6.79
CA TYR A 107 -0.38 -6.95 -6.00
C TYR A 107 -1.53 -6.15 -6.59
N ASP A 108 -2.58 -6.83 -7.02
CA ASP A 108 -3.80 -6.20 -7.48
C ASP A 108 -4.74 -5.99 -6.30
N LYS A 109 -5.25 -4.78 -6.13
CA LYS A 109 -6.17 -4.43 -5.05
C LYS A 109 -7.32 -5.43 -4.96
N ARG A 110 -7.48 -6.04 -3.78
CA ARG A 110 -8.53 -7.06 -3.58
C ARG A 110 -9.91 -6.45 -3.40
N HIS A 111 -10.02 -5.43 -2.56
CA HIS A 111 -11.31 -4.85 -2.19
C HIS A 111 -11.54 -3.55 -2.95
N LEU A 112 -12.48 -3.57 -3.86
CA LEU A 112 -12.83 -2.42 -4.69
C LEU A 112 -13.88 -1.55 -4.01
N PHE A 113 -13.66 -0.24 -3.98
CA PHE A 113 -14.48 0.72 -3.26
C PHE A 113 -15.81 0.97 -3.97
N ARG A 114 -16.87 0.23 -3.57
CA ARG A 114 -18.20 0.27 -4.21
C ARG A 114 -18.83 1.65 -4.22
N MET A 115 -18.60 2.46 -3.19
CA MET A 115 -19.16 3.82 -3.10
C MET A 115 -18.70 4.73 -4.24
N ALA A 116 -17.49 4.51 -4.78
CA ALA A 116 -16.97 5.19 -5.97
C ALA A 116 -17.19 4.39 -7.27
N ASN A 117 -17.98 3.32 -7.25
CA ASN A 117 -18.16 2.41 -8.38
C ASN A 117 -16.85 1.77 -8.90
N GLU A 118 -15.81 1.67 -8.08
CA GLU A 118 -14.52 1.07 -8.47
C GLU A 118 -14.72 -0.35 -9.03
N HIS A 119 -15.61 -1.15 -8.43
CA HIS A 119 -15.95 -2.51 -8.86
C HIS A 119 -16.61 -2.62 -10.26
N LYS A 120 -17.05 -1.51 -10.84
CA LYS A 120 -17.58 -1.47 -12.21
C LYS A 120 -16.50 -1.18 -13.24
N THR A 121 -15.35 -0.70 -12.79
CA THR A 121 -14.25 -0.26 -13.66
C THR A 121 -13.04 -1.19 -13.55
N TYR A 122 -12.72 -1.64 -12.35
CA TYR A 122 -11.53 -2.43 -12.07
C TYR A 122 -11.90 -3.86 -11.68
N ALA A 123 -11.02 -4.79 -12.02
CA ALA A 123 -11.08 -6.17 -11.57
C ALA A 123 -10.36 -6.32 -10.21
N PRO A 124 -10.90 -7.11 -9.27
CA PRO A 124 -10.25 -7.40 -8.01
C PRO A 124 -9.05 -8.35 -8.18
N GLY A 125 -8.06 -8.20 -7.30
CA GLY A 125 -6.99 -9.18 -7.14
C GLY A 125 -7.47 -10.42 -6.38
N GLU A 126 -6.76 -11.55 -6.57
CA GLU A 126 -7.12 -12.83 -5.97
C GLU A 126 -6.03 -13.37 -5.04
N SER A 127 -4.86 -12.73 -5.02
CA SER A 127 -3.69 -13.22 -4.28
C SER A 127 -3.09 -12.16 -3.39
N LEU A 128 -2.82 -12.52 -2.13
CA LEU A 128 -2.06 -11.69 -1.22
C LEU A 128 -0.57 -11.79 -1.55
N LEU A 129 0.12 -10.65 -1.61
CA LEU A 129 1.56 -10.60 -1.77
C LEU A 129 2.24 -10.49 -0.41
N VAL A 130 3.14 -11.41 -0.12
CA VAL A 130 4.15 -11.26 0.94
C VAL A 130 5.51 -11.55 0.33
N ALA A 131 6.42 -10.60 0.40
CA ALA A 131 7.75 -10.73 -0.21
C ALA A 131 8.86 -10.29 0.75
N SER A 132 10.06 -10.79 0.51
CA SER A 132 11.22 -10.50 1.37
C SER A 132 12.10 -9.41 0.75
N TRP A 133 12.50 -8.45 1.60
CA TRP A 133 13.48 -7.41 1.28
C TRP A 133 14.42 -7.19 2.45
N LYS A 134 15.72 -7.33 2.24
CA LYS A 134 16.77 -7.18 3.27
C LYS A 134 16.47 -7.95 4.59
N GLY A 135 15.88 -9.14 4.45
CA GLY A 135 15.53 -10.02 5.58
C GLY A 135 14.18 -9.75 6.25
N TRP A 136 13.49 -8.66 5.90
CA TRP A 136 12.11 -8.36 6.32
C TRP A 136 11.10 -8.97 5.36
N ARG A 137 9.97 -9.39 5.89
CA ARG A 137 8.82 -9.80 5.09
C ARG A 137 7.80 -8.67 5.08
N ILE A 138 7.48 -8.19 3.90
CA ILE A 138 6.60 -7.03 3.69
C ILE A 138 5.34 -7.49 2.98
N CYS A 139 4.18 -7.07 3.49
CA CYS A 139 2.86 -7.31 2.92
C CYS A 139 2.29 -5.97 2.41
N PRO A 140 2.41 -5.66 1.10
CA PRO A 140 1.83 -4.46 0.53
C PRO A 140 0.34 -4.64 0.23
N LEU A 141 -0.46 -3.62 0.54
CA LEU A 141 -1.91 -3.58 0.44
C LEU A 141 -2.35 -2.20 -0.09
N VAL A 142 -3.58 -2.11 -0.61
CA VAL A 142 -4.07 -0.89 -1.23
C VAL A 142 -5.34 -0.40 -0.55
N CYS A 143 -5.26 0.75 0.09
CA CYS A 143 -6.35 1.62 0.54
C CYS A 143 -7.51 0.88 1.23
N TYR A 144 -8.57 0.56 0.49
CA TYR A 144 -9.80 -0.05 1.01
C TYR A 144 -9.57 -1.43 1.63
N ASP A 145 -8.48 -2.14 1.26
CA ASP A 145 -8.06 -3.40 1.89
C ASP A 145 -7.88 -3.24 3.42
N LEU A 146 -7.56 -2.03 3.89
CA LEU A 146 -7.43 -1.72 5.31
C LEU A 146 -8.71 -2.03 6.11
N ARG A 147 -9.90 -2.03 5.49
CA ARG A 147 -11.17 -2.33 6.16
C ARG A 147 -11.43 -3.82 6.36
N PHE A 148 -10.62 -4.69 5.74
CA PHE A 148 -10.88 -6.12 5.69
C PHE A 148 -9.79 -6.92 6.44
N PRO A 149 -9.93 -7.11 7.77
CA PRO A 149 -8.90 -7.73 8.62
C PRO A 149 -8.60 -9.17 8.23
N VAL A 150 -9.58 -9.92 7.76
CA VAL A 150 -9.40 -11.32 7.37
C VAL A 150 -8.40 -11.44 6.22
N TRP A 151 -8.45 -10.53 5.23
CA TRP A 151 -7.54 -10.53 4.09
C TRP A 151 -6.09 -10.24 4.50
N SER A 152 -5.89 -9.28 5.40
CA SER A 152 -4.57 -8.84 5.85
C SER A 152 -4.09 -9.57 7.11
N ARG A 153 -4.79 -10.61 7.58
CA ARG A 153 -4.41 -11.34 8.80
C ARG A 153 -3.03 -11.97 8.66
N ASN A 154 -2.14 -11.64 9.58
CA ASN A 154 -0.80 -12.21 9.67
C ASN A 154 -0.90 -13.62 10.26
N ARG A 155 -0.67 -14.63 9.43
CA ARG A 155 -0.77 -16.04 9.83
C ARG A 155 0.59 -16.58 10.26
N TRP A 156 0.57 -17.64 11.02
CA TRP A 156 1.76 -18.41 11.29
C TRP A 156 2.20 -19.19 10.04
N ASP A 157 3.43 -18.96 9.61
CA ASP A 157 4.06 -19.73 8.53
C ASP A 157 4.85 -20.90 9.15
N ALA A 158 4.25 -22.10 9.10
CA ALA A 158 4.84 -23.29 9.70
C ALA A 158 6.18 -23.68 9.06
N SER A 159 6.40 -23.37 7.78
CA SER A 159 7.63 -23.67 7.06
C SER A 159 8.79 -22.77 7.51
N LEU A 160 8.49 -21.54 7.83
CA LEU A 160 9.45 -20.54 8.30
C LEU A 160 9.50 -20.42 9.83
N LYS A 161 8.56 -21.07 10.53
CA LYS A 161 8.40 -20.98 12.00
C LYS A 161 8.34 -19.53 12.51
N ARG A 162 7.55 -18.70 11.83
CA ARG A 162 7.37 -17.27 12.13
C ARG A 162 6.06 -16.74 11.54
N PRO A 163 5.57 -15.56 11.98
CA PRO A 163 4.48 -14.88 11.31
C PRO A 163 4.80 -14.60 9.83
N SER A 164 3.79 -14.63 8.97
CA SER A 164 3.95 -14.50 7.52
C SER A 164 4.62 -13.19 7.10
N TYR A 165 4.40 -12.10 7.84
CA TYR A 165 5.06 -10.82 7.55
C TYR A 165 5.46 -10.06 8.82
N ASP A 166 6.38 -9.11 8.66
CA ASP A 166 6.93 -8.25 9.69
C ASP A 166 6.37 -6.83 9.64
N VAL A 167 5.99 -6.39 8.45
CA VAL A 167 5.40 -5.08 8.21
C VAL A 167 4.31 -5.18 7.14
N ALA A 168 3.15 -4.57 7.41
CA ALA A 168 2.12 -4.31 6.41
C ALA A 168 2.25 -2.86 5.91
N VAL A 169 2.18 -2.67 4.59
CA VAL A 169 2.24 -1.36 3.95
C VAL A 169 0.92 -1.08 3.25
N TYR A 170 0.26 0.03 3.59
CA TYR A 170 -0.97 0.48 2.95
C TYR A 170 -0.72 1.77 2.17
N VAL A 171 -0.90 1.73 0.85
CA VAL A 171 -0.89 2.91 -0.01
C VAL A 171 -2.31 3.36 -0.29
N ALA A 172 -2.61 4.67 -0.22
CA ALA A 172 -4.00 5.13 -0.24
C ALA A 172 -4.23 6.48 -0.94
N ASN A 173 -5.49 6.64 -1.43
CA ASN A 173 -6.21 7.90 -1.58
C ASN A 173 -7.38 7.86 -0.58
N TRP A 174 -7.11 8.11 0.70
CA TRP A 174 -8.09 8.02 1.77
C TRP A 174 -8.62 9.41 2.15
N PRO A 175 -9.92 9.71 1.90
CA PRO A 175 -10.45 11.05 2.06
C PRO A 175 -10.53 11.54 3.51
N THR A 176 -10.39 12.84 3.67
CA THR A 176 -10.53 13.55 4.97
C THR A 176 -11.81 13.16 5.72
N ALA A 177 -12.93 13.05 5.02
CA ALA A 177 -14.23 12.70 5.63
C ALA A 177 -14.26 11.33 6.36
N ARG A 178 -13.26 10.48 6.14
CA ARG A 178 -13.15 9.14 6.75
C ARG A 178 -11.82 8.91 7.47
N ILE A 179 -11.11 9.99 7.80
CA ILE A 179 -9.73 9.90 8.31
C ILE A 179 -9.63 9.22 9.68
N ASP A 180 -10.65 9.31 10.53
CA ASP A 180 -10.69 8.62 11.81
C ASP A 180 -10.63 7.11 11.64
N ALA A 181 -11.31 6.59 10.61
CA ALA A 181 -11.25 5.16 10.28
C ALA A 181 -9.85 4.75 9.82
N TRP A 182 -9.16 5.58 9.01
CA TRP A 182 -7.77 5.36 8.61
C TRP A 182 -6.85 5.24 9.80
N ASN A 183 -6.86 6.24 10.67
CA ASN A 183 -6.02 6.30 11.86
C ASN A 183 -6.28 5.13 12.83
N THR A 184 -7.54 4.80 13.04
CA THR A 184 -7.95 3.70 13.94
C THR A 184 -7.55 2.34 13.39
N LEU A 185 -7.84 2.10 12.09
CA LEU A 185 -7.59 0.80 11.47
C LEU A 185 -6.11 0.51 11.27
N LEU A 186 -5.27 1.49 10.95
CA LEU A 186 -3.82 1.29 10.92
C LEU A 186 -3.29 0.78 12.26
N LYS A 187 -3.74 1.36 13.38
CA LYS A 187 -3.37 0.89 14.72
C LYS A 187 -3.89 -0.52 14.99
N ALA A 188 -5.16 -0.79 14.64
CA ALA A 188 -5.75 -2.10 14.81
C ALA A 188 -4.96 -3.18 14.05
N ARG A 189 -4.59 -2.91 12.78
CA ARG A 189 -3.78 -3.84 11.98
C ARG A 189 -2.41 -4.11 12.59
N ALA A 190 -1.77 -3.11 13.20
CA ALA A 190 -0.49 -3.29 13.86
C ALA A 190 -0.61 -4.20 15.10
N ILE A 191 -1.61 -3.92 15.96
CA ILE A 191 -1.84 -4.63 17.22
C ILE A 191 -2.23 -6.09 16.98
N GLU A 192 -3.26 -6.33 16.17
CA GLU A 192 -3.80 -7.68 15.95
C GLU A 192 -2.84 -8.61 15.20
N ASN A 193 -1.92 -8.03 14.41
CA ASN A 193 -0.96 -8.77 13.59
C ASN A 193 0.46 -8.80 14.18
N LEU A 194 0.69 -8.17 15.33
CA LEU A 194 2.01 -8.07 15.97
C LEU A 194 3.10 -7.68 14.95
N SER A 195 2.81 -6.67 14.13
CA SER A 195 3.65 -6.21 13.03
C SER A 195 3.72 -4.69 12.99
N TYR A 196 4.79 -4.16 12.39
CA TYR A 196 4.75 -2.75 12.02
C TYR A 196 3.67 -2.52 10.94
N VAL A 197 3.11 -1.31 10.95
CA VAL A 197 2.23 -0.83 9.87
C VAL A 197 2.75 0.49 9.35
N VAL A 198 2.89 0.58 8.03
CA VAL A 198 3.24 1.80 7.30
C VAL A 198 2.05 2.17 6.43
N GLY A 199 1.46 3.33 6.68
CA GLY A 199 0.38 3.89 5.85
C GLY A 199 0.86 5.11 5.10
N VAL A 200 0.68 5.15 3.77
CA VAL A 200 0.99 6.31 2.93
C VAL A 200 -0.26 6.77 2.21
N ASN A 201 -0.67 7.99 2.51
CA ASN A 201 -1.84 8.65 1.93
C ASN A 201 -1.40 9.92 1.18
N ARG A 202 -2.27 10.45 0.33
CA ARG A 202 -2.07 11.74 -0.35
C ARG A 202 -2.64 12.91 0.46
N VAL A 203 -2.30 14.12 0.05
CA VAL A 203 -2.92 15.40 0.46
C VAL A 203 -3.54 16.12 -0.74
N GLY A 204 -4.19 17.25 -0.50
CA GLY A 204 -4.79 18.12 -1.51
C GLY A 204 -6.18 17.67 -1.93
N GLN A 205 -6.67 18.17 -3.06
CA GLN A 205 -7.99 17.88 -3.60
C GLN A 205 -7.86 17.11 -4.92
N ASP A 206 -8.83 16.24 -5.22
CA ASP A 206 -8.89 15.56 -6.52
C ASP A 206 -9.80 16.29 -7.52
N GLY A 207 -9.86 15.79 -8.76
CA GLY A 207 -10.69 16.38 -9.82
C GLY A 207 -12.21 16.28 -9.59
N ASN A 208 -12.64 15.52 -8.57
CA ASN A 208 -14.04 15.41 -8.15
C ASN A 208 -14.34 16.31 -6.94
N GLY A 209 -13.39 17.13 -6.48
CA GLY A 209 -13.53 17.99 -5.32
C GLY A 209 -13.43 17.27 -3.97
N ILE A 210 -12.94 16.04 -3.93
CA ILE A 210 -12.73 15.30 -2.69
C ILE A 210 -11.42 15.75 -2.05
N GLU A 211 -11.47 16.05 -0.75
CA GLU A 211 -10.32 16.50 0.02
C GLU A 211 -9.60 15.35 0.72
N TYR A 212 -8.27 15.47 0.76
CA TYR A 212 -7.35 14.54 1.38
C TYR A 212 -6.39 15.30 2.31
N ASN A 213 -6.30 14.88 3.57
CA ASN A 213 -5.46 15.53 4.57
C ASN A 213 -4.27 14.67 5.05
N GLY A 214 -3.87 13.67 4.27
CA GLY A 214 -2.70 12.87 4.57
C GLY A 214 -2.90 11.86 5.68
N HIS A 215 -2.33 12.11 6.86
CA HIS A 215 -2.21 11.17 7.96
C HIS A 215 -1.41 9.92 7.58
N SER A 216 -0.40 10.07 6.69
CA SER A 216 0.60 9.02 6.50
C SER A 216 1.26 8.74 7.84
N ALA A 217 1.43 7.46 8.17
CA ALA A 217 1.86 7.08 9.51
C ALA A 217 2.73 5.83 9.52
N VAL A 218 3.53 5.71 10.58
CA VAL A 218 4.22 4.47 10.98
C VAL A 218 3.76 4.10 12.38
N ILE A 219 3.27 2.86 12.52
CA ILE A 219 2.73 2.33 13.76
C ILE A 219 3.59 1.15 14.22
N SER A 220 3.95 1.13 15.51
CA SER A 220 4.67 0.01 16.12
C SER A 220 3.78 -1.24 16.27
N PRO A 221 4.35 -2.44 16.45
CA PRO A 221 3.59 -3.66 16.72
C PRO A 221 2.69 -3.60 17.97
N LYS A 222 2.90 -2.59 18.83
CA LYS A 222 2.11 -2.33 20.03
C LYS A 222 0.97 -1.33 19.80
N GLY A 223 0.84 -0.78 18.58
CA GLY A 223 -0.13 0.27 18.25
C GLY A 223 0.31 1.70 18.58
N GLU A 224 1.58 1.89 18.96
CA GLU A 224 2.14 3.22 19.20
C GLU A 224 2.38 3.94 17.88
N VAL A 225 1.96 5.19 17.77
CA VAL A 225 2.22 6.04 16.60
C VAL A 225 3.67 6.53 16.68
N ILE A 226 4.56 5.93 15.87
CA ILE A 226 5.96 6.36 15.77
C ILE A 226 6.06 7.67 14.99
N PHE A 227 5.21 7.80 13.96
CA PHE A 227 5.13 8.98 13.12
C PHE A 227 3.73 9.13 12.56
N SER A 228 3.25 10.37 12.41
CA SER A 228 2.08 10.74 11.63
C SER A 228 2.28 12.15 11.07
N ASN A 229 1.78 12.40 9.85
CA ASN A 229 1.84 13.72 9.21
C ASN A 229 0.47 14.12 8.67
N GLU A 230 -0.04 15.24 9.14
CA GLU A 230 -1.35 15.77 8.80
C GLU A 230 -1.25 17.03 7.93
N GLY A 231 -2.10 17.12 6.93
CA GLY A 231 -2.46 18.34 6.20
C GLY A 231 -1.44 18.89 5.21
N VAL A 232 -0.19 18.43 5.23
CA VAL A 232 0.88 18.97 4.38
C VAL A 232 1.65 17.87 3.67
N GLU A 233 2.29 18.21 2.56
CA GLU A 233 3.24 17.32 1.91
C GLU A 233 4.40 16.96 2.84
N ALA A 234 4.89 15.74 2.73
CA ALA A 234 6.02 15.30 3.53
C ALA A 234 6.85 14.21 2.84
N ILE A 235 8.15 14.28 3.04
CA ILE A 235 9.11 13.23 2.74
C ILE A 235 9.74 12.85 4.07
N ARG A 236 9.47 11.64 4.56
CA ARG A 236 9.95 11.24 5.87
C ARG A 236 10.57 9.85 5.86
N THR A 237 11.82 9.77 6.21
CA THR A 237 12.54 8.51 6.42
C THR A 237 12.51 8.13 7.89
N LEU A 238 12.12 6.88 8.16
CA LEU A 238 12.00 6.30 9.50
C LEU A 238 12.61 4.90 9.51
N GLU A 239 13.22 4.55 10.63
CA GLU A 239 13.83 3.24 10.82
C GLU A 239 12.93 2.32 11.64
N LEU A 240 12.64 1.14 11.12
CA LEU A 240 11.95 0.07 11.84
C LEU A 240 12.97 -0.82 12.51
N ASN A 241 12.85 -0.98 13.82
CA ASN A 241 13.82 -1.73 14.60
C ASN A 241 13.51 -3.22 14.66
N ALA A 242 14.41 -4.03 14.12
CA ALA A 242 14.28 -5.48 14.01
C ALA A 242 14.26 -6.18 15.38
N ASN A 243 15.15 -5.74 16.28
CA ASN A 243 15.25 -6.34 17.62
C ASN A 243 14.00 -6.05 18.46
N SER A 244 13.43 -4.84 18.34
CA SER A 244 12.20 -4.48 19.03
C SER A 244 11.02 -5.35 18.59
N LEU A 245 10.91 -5.66 17.29
CA LEU A 245 9.88 -6.56 16.76
C LEU A 245 10.05 -7.98 17.30
N SER A 246 11.26 -8.53 17.21
CA SER A 246 11.56 -9.89 17.67
C SER A 246 11.30 -10.01 19.17
N ALA A 247 11.87 -9.14 19.98
CA ALA A 247 11.71 -9.16 21.45
C ALA A 247 10.24 -9.00 21.88
N PHE A 248 9.45 -8.21 21.14
CA PHE A 248 8.01 -8.08 21.41
C PHE A 248 7.27 -9.38 21.11
N ARG A 249 7.52 -10.01 19.96
CA ARG A 249 6.91 -11.28 19.56
C ARG A 249 7.30 -12.44 20.46
N ASP A 250 8.57 -12.49 20.91
CA ASP A 250 9.04 -13.51 21.84
C ASP A 250 8.37 -13.39 23.21
N ARG A 251 8.14 -12.16 23.66
CA ARG A 251 7.50 -11.88 24.95
C ARG A 251 5.98 -12.07 24.91
N PHE A 252 5.36 -11.81 23.77
CA PHE A 252 3.91 -11.88 23.59
C PHE A 252 3.56 -12.58 22.26
N PRO A 253 3.68 -13.94 22.24
CA PRO A 253 3.51 -14.70 20.99
C PRO A 253 2.03 -15.01 20.67
N ALA A 254 1.12 -14.03 20.76
CA ALA A 254 -0.31 -14.21 20.56
C ALA A 254 -0.70 -14.77 19.18
N TYR A 255 0.21 -14.74 18.21
CA TYR A 255 0.02 -15.40 16.91
C TYR A 255 -0.05 -16.92 17.01
N LEU A 256 0.44 -17.55 18.11
CA LEU A 256 0.34 -18.97 18.33
C LEU A 256 -1.07 -19.41 18.81
N ASP A 257 -1.84 -18.45 19.32
CA ASP A 257 -3.21 -18.68 19.81
C ASP A 257 -4.27 -18.36 18.72
N ALA A 258 -3.82 -17.98 17.51
CA ALA A 258 -4.71 -17.58 16.43
C ALA A 258 -5.37 -18.79 15.78
N ASP A 259 -6.65 -18.64 15.45
CA ASP A 259 -7.40 -19.65 14.70
C ASP A 259 -6.89 -19.74 13.24
N ASP A 260 -6.92 -20.97 12.71
CA ASP A 260 -6.75 -21.20 11.28
C ASP A 260 -8.07 -20.96 10.54
N PHE A 261 -7.98 -20.37 9.36
CA PHE A 261 -9.14 -20.13 8.49
C PHE A 261 -8.74 -20.17 7.02
N THR A 262 -9.72 -20.43 6.17
CA THR A 262 -9.58 -20.39 4.71
C THR A 262 -10.47 -19.28 4.14
N ILE A 263 -9.98 -18.56 3.15
CA ILE A 263 -10.76 -17.60 2.38
C ILE A 263 -11.22 -18.32 1.12
N GLU A 264 -12.52 -18.52 1.01
CA GLU A 264 -13.14 -19.04 -0.21
C GLU A 264 -13.48 -17.85 -1.12
N PHE A 265 -13.22 -18.01 -2.41
CA PHE A 265 -13.58 -17.04 -3.42
C PHE A 265 -14.81 -17.59 -4.15
N GLU A 266 -15.95 -16.91 -3.99
CA GLU A 266 -17.08 -17.16 -4.88
C GLU A 266 -16.73 -16.63 -6.27
N GLU A 267 -16.94 -17.41 -7.31
CA GLU A 267 -16.96 -16.92 -8.68
C GLU A 267 -18.16 -15.96 -8.76
N TYR A 268 -17.90 -14.66 -8.84
CA TYR A 268 -18.96 -13.68 -9.08
C TYR A 268 -19.50 -13.89 -10.50
N GLU A 269 -20.67 -14.50 -10.61
CA GLU A 269 -21.43 -14.42 -11.85
C GLU A 269 -21.80 -12.95 -12.11
N GLU A 270 -21.69 -12.49 -13.36
CA GLU A 270 -21.93 -11.10 -13.79
C GLU A 270 -23.34 -10.56 -13.45
N ASN A 271 -24.21 -11.37 -12.85
CA ASN A 271 -25.63 -11.09 -12.64
C ASN A 271 -26.01 -10.58 -11.23
N ASP A 272 -25.09 -10.47 -10.27
CA ASP A 272 -25.42 -9.95 -8.93
C ASP A 272 -25.44 -8.40 -8.88
N ILE A 273 -26.21 -7.81 -9.77
CA ILE A 273 -26.67 -6.42 -9.62
C ILE A 273 -27.76 -6.46 -8.54
N VAL A 274 -27.42 -6.12 -7.30
CA VAL A 274 -28.43 -5.83 -6.26
C VAL A 274 -29.23 -4.59 -6.72
N PRO A 275 -30.53 -4.71 -7.07
CA PRO A 275 -31.34 -3.56 -7.40
C PRO A 275 -31.64 -2.80 -6.13
N GLY A 276 -31.33 -1.51 -6.11
CA GLY A 276 -31.93 -0.55 -5.20
C GLY A 276 -31.08 -0.11 -4.02
N LEU A 277 -30.21 0.86 -4.25
CA LEU A 277 -29.91 1.94 -3.31
C LEU A 277 -29.86 3.21 -4.16
N SER A 278 -31.05 3.79 -4.38
CA SER A 278 -31.23 5.15 -4.87
C SER A 278 -30.99 6.17 -3.75
#